data_65410f748b5bdf7bd7ba3e3c8de78c68
#
_entry.id   65410f748b5bdf7bd7ba3e3c8de78c68
#
_cell.length_a   1.000
_cell.length_b   1.000
_cell.length_c   1.000
_cell.angle_alpha   90.00
_cell.angle_beta   90.00
_cell.angle_gamma   90.00
#
_symmetry.space_group_name_H-M   'P 1'
#
loop_
_entity.id
_entity.type
_entity.pdbx_description
1 polymer ?
#
loop_
_entity_poly.entity_id
_entity_poly.type
_entity_poly.pdbx_seq_one_letter_code
_entity_poly.pdbx_strand_id
1 'polypeptide(L)'
;MEIRHLRLIKAIVEEGSITKAIDKLHLTQSALSHQLKEAEYQLGTKIFLRTNKKLILTKAGEKLYEVANEILHKLSETELQIKQMVFGEFGEIRISTECFSSYHWLPSVLKQFHHLYPNVELKIITEATHYPLQKLLDNLIDVGIVSDQIKDDRIKYLELFQDEVMMVVSENHPWTNKKYVVPEDFANEHLIIHSLPMETVTIHQMVLAPAKITPKKITALPLTEASIEMVKADMGIMSMAKWALQPYLKNSSIKAIKIGKNGLKRKHFIAIRTEKEYPDYFNHFIGFLQTEINLQ
;
A
#
# COMPACT_ATOMS: atom_id res chain seq x y z
N MET A 1 -4.73 8.64 38.90
CA MET A 1 -5.96 8.00 38.42
C MET A 1 -5.59 6.82 37.54
N GLU A 2 -6.21 5.66 37.75
CA GLU A 2 -5.91 4.42 37.01
C GLU A 2 -7.20 3.89 36.32
N ILE A 3 -7.06 3.03 35.33
CA ILE A 3 -8.20 2.43 34.60
C ILE A 3 -9.17 1.69 35.54
N ARG A 4 -8.63 1.03 36.59
CA ARG A 4 -9.47 0.36 37.59
C ARG A 4 -10.41 1.33 38.30
N HIS A 5 -9.99 2.58 38.57
CA HIS A 5 -10.83 3.61 39.19
C HIS A 5 -11.97 4.04 38.24
N LEU A 6 -11.67 4.15 36.92
CA LEU A 6 -12.73 4.50 35.93
C LEU A 6 -13.75 3.36 35.82
N ARG A 7 -13.31 2.09 35.77
CA ARG A 7 -14.20 0.92 35.78
C ARG A 7 -15.09 0.87 37.02
N LEU A 8 -14.50 1.19 38.17
CA LEU A 8 -15.22 1.24 39.44
C LEU A 8 -16.35 2.29 39.44
N ILE A 9 -16.03 3.51 39.03
CA ILE A 9 -17.00 4.62 38.96
C ILE A 9 -18.14 4.28 38.02
N LYS A 10 -17.79 3.77 36.81
CA LYS A 10 -18.79 3.33 35.85
C LYS A 10 -19.69 2.24 36.39
N ALA A 11 -19.16 1.22 37.03
CA ALA A 11 -19.95 0.13 37.60
C ALA A 11 -20.90 0.61 38.72
N ILE A 12 -20.42 1.48 39.61
CA ILE A 12 -21.29 2.03 40.69
C ILE A 12 -22.46 2.83 40.14
N VAL A 13 -22.22 3.62 39.10
CA VAL A 13 -23.27 4.44 38.47
C VAL A 13 -24.29 3.58 37.73
N GLU A 14 -23.82 2.65 36.90
CA GLU A 14 -24.67 1.78 36.08
C GLU A 14 -25.53 0.83 36.94
N GLU A 15 -24.92 0.27 37.99
CA GLU A 15 -25.64 -0.67 38.89
C GLU A 15 -26.48 0.05 39.93
N GLY A 16 -26.27 1.36 40.14
CA GLY A 16 -26.98 2.18 41.18
C GLY A 16 -26.74 1.70 42.60
N SER A 17 -25.82 0.76 42.82
CA SER A 17 -25.56 0.10 44.12
C SER A 17 -24.12 -0.37 44.22
N ILE A 18 -23.50 -0.07 45.37
CA ILE A 18 -22.14 -0.57 45.69
C ILE A 18 -22.10 -2.10 45.68
N THR A 19 -23.11 -2.75 46.26
CA THR A 19 -23.14 -4.23 46.38
C THR A 19 -23.15 -4.87 44.98
N LYS A 20 -24.00 -4.38 44.08
CA LYS A 20 -24.03 -4.90 42.70
C LYS A 20 -22.75 -4.61 41.93
N ALA A 21 -22.11 -3.43 42.14
CA ALA A 21 -20.84 -3.11 41.54
C ALA A 21 -19.70 -4.03 42.03
N ILE A 22 -19.76 -4.44 43.34
CA ILE A 22 -18.83 -5.44 43.88
C ILE A 22 -18.93 -6.75 43.11
N ASP A 23 -20.16 -7.25 42.92
CA ASP A 23 -20.40 -8.52 42.21
C ASP A 23 -19.91 -8.43 40.75
N LYS A 24 -20.24 -7.33 40.06
CA LYS A 24 -19.84 -7.08 38.65
C LYS A 24 -18.33 -7.00 38.45
N LEU A 25 -17.62 -6.42 39.42
CA LEU A 25 -16.17 -6.22 39.36
C LEU A 25 -15.37 -7.35 40.02
N HIS A 26 -16.02 -8.34 40.64
CA HIS A 26 -15.41 -9.41 41.43
C HIS A 26 -14.49 -8.87 42.52
N LEU A 27 -14.88 -7.82 43.20
CA LEU A 27 -14.14 -7.18 44.28
C LEU A 27 -14.73 -7.53 45.64
N THR A 28 -13.96 -7.32 46.72
CA THR A 28 -14.52 -7.26 48.08
C THR A 28 -14.99 -5.85 48.38
N GLN A 29 -15.88 -5.71 49.36
CA GLN A 29 -16.39 -4.38 49.81
C GLN A 29 -15.24 -3.48 50.30
N SER A 30 -14.26 -4.05 50.99
CA SER A 30 -13.07 -3.33 51.45
C SER A 30 -12.20 -2.83 50.27
N ALA A 31 -11.98 -3.67 49.27
CA ALA A 31 -11.20 -3.32 48.07
C ALA A 31 -11.89 -2.21 47.28
N LEU A 32 -13.20 -2.30 47.06
CA LEU A 32 -13.98 -1.26 46.41
C LEU A 32 -13.89 0.06 47.15
N SER A 33 -14.14 0.03 48.49
CA SER A 33 -14.05 1.22 49.32
C SER A 33 -12.68 1.87 49.34
N HIS A 34 -11.62 1.05 49.29
CA HIS A 34 -10.24 1.52 49.21
C HIS A 34 -9.94 2.19 47.85
N GLN A 35 -10.31 1.55 46.75
CA GLN A 35 -10.12 2.13 45.42
C GLN A 35 -10.90 3.45 45.24
N LEU A 36 -12.12 3.53 45.76
CA LEU A 36 -12.90 4.77 45.68
C LEU A 36 -12.23 5.89 46.49
N LYS A 37 -11.78 5.60 47.74
CA LYS A 37 -11.06 6.58 48.55
C LYS A 37 -9.76 7.02 47.91
N GLU A 38 -9.01 6.10 47.27
CA GLU A 38 -7.79 6.40 46.54
C GLU A 38 -8.07 7.37 45.38
N ALA A 39 -9.11 7.09 44.56
CA ALA A 39 -9.52 7.97 43.46
C ALA A 39 -9.93 9.37 43.98
N GLU A 40 -10.75 9.46 45.06
CA GLU A 40 -11.15 10.69 45.66
C GLU A 40 -9.98 11.48 46.26
N TYR A 41 -9.02 10.79 46.85
CA TYR A 41 -7.81 11.41 47.41
C TYR A 41 -6.93 12.01 46.28
N GLN A 42 -6.73 11.27 45.18
CA GLN A 42 -5.96 11.78 44.04
C GLN A 42 -6.61 13.00 43.37
N LEU A 43 -7.95 13.09 43.41
CA LEU A 43 -8.68 14.23 42.84
C LEU A 43 -8.87 15.39 43.85
N GLY A 44 -8.58 15.16 45.13
CA GLY A 44 -8.83 16.15 46.17
C GLY A 44 -10.30 16.46 46.43
N THR A 45 -11.23 15.64 45.90
CA THR A 45 -12.68 15.86 46.03
C THR A 45 -13.46 14.56 46.06
N LYS A 46 -14.70 14.62 46.59
CA LYS A 46 -15.61 13.48 46.58
C LYS A 46 -16.19 13.25 45.19
N ILE A 47 -16.27 11.99 44.81
CA ILE A 47 -16.89 11.54 43.55
C ILE A 47 -18.37 11.24 43.80
N PHE A 48 -18.71 10.68 44.97
CA PHE A 48 -20.07 10.35 45.37
C PHE A 48 -20.45 10.99 46.71
N LEU A 49 -21.71 11.40 46.79
CA LEU A 49 -22.37 11.77 48.05
C LEU A 49 -23.33 10.67 48.49
N ARG A 50 -23.38 10.40 49.77
CA ARG A 50 -24.36 9.49 50.39
C ARG A 50 -25.59 10.29 50.88
N THR A 51 -26.73 10.03 50.29
CA THR A 51 -28.00 10.65 50.67
C THR A 51 -29.05 9.56 50.82
N ASN A 52 -29.61 9.38 52.00
CA ASN A 52 -30.72 8.44 52.30
C ASN A 52 -30.52 7.03 51.69
N LYS A 53 -29.38 6.40 51.96
CA LYS A 53 -28.98 5.06 51.44
C LYS A 53 -28.69 5.00 49.92
N LYS A 54 -28.70 6.13 49.19
CA LYS A 54 -28.32 6.20 47.78
C LYS A 54 -26.96 6.90 47.60
N LEU A 55 -26.24 6.48 46.60
CA LEU A 55 -25.04 7.16 46.11
C LEU A 55 -25.45 8.06 44.94
N ILE A 56 -25.11 9.33 45.06
CA ILE A 56 -25.39 10.34 44.03
C ILE A 56 -24.04 10.92 43.61
N LEU A 57 -23.81 11.07 42.29
CA LEU A 57 -22.63 11.72 41.80
C LEU A 57 -22.55 13.19 42.23
N THR A 58 -21.34 13.64 42.57
CA THR A 58 -21.02 15.06 42.62
C THR A 58 -20.84 15.62 41.21
N LYS A 59 -20.77 16.95 41.05
CA LYS A 59 -20.41 17.55 39.75
C LYS A 59 -19.06 17.05 39.23
N ALA A 60 -18.08 16.85 40.12
CA ALA A 60 -16.80 16.24 39.77
C ALA A 60 -16.98 14.76 39.36
N GLY A 61 -17.85 14.04 40.08
CA GLY A 61 -18.19 12.66 39.72
C GLY A 61 -18.90 12.52 38.39
N GLU A 62 -19.83 13.43 38.04
CA GLU A 62 -20.51 13.47 36.74
C GLU A 62 -19.48 13.65 35.61
N LYS A 63 -18.60 14.65 35.74
CA LYS A 63 -17.55 14.89 34.76
C LYS A 63 -16.59 13.71 34.60
N LEU A 64 -16.25 13.08 35.73
CA LEU A 64 -15.36 11.91 35.69
C LEU A 64 -16.08 10.69 35.08
N TYR A 65 -17.37 10.50 35.33
CA TYR A 65 -18.15 9.41 34.72
C TYR A 65 -18.28 9.57 33.21
N GLU A 66 -18.49 10.80 32.71
CA GLU A 66 -18.51 11.11 31.27
C GLU A 66 -17.18 10.70 30.61
N VAL A 67 -16.06 11.19 31.14
CA VAL A 67 -14.73 10.89 30.63
C VAL A 67 -14.38 9.40 30.79
N ALA A 68 -14.80 8.76 31.90
CA ALA A 68 -14.58 7.32 32.09
C ALA A 68 -15.25 6.47 31.01
N ASN A 69 -16.47 6.83 30.57
CA ASN A 69 -17.15 6.15 29.49
C ASN A 69 -16.37 6.27 28.18
N GLU A 70 -15.88 7.47 27.82
CA GLU A 70 -15.13 7.71 26.61
C GLU A 70 -13.82 6.89 26.60
N ILE A 71 -13.04 6.95 27.69
CA ILE A 71 -11.76 6.23 27.80
C ILE A 71 -11.97 4.72 27.76
N LEU A 72 -12.93 4.20 28.53
CA LEU A 72 -13.19 2.75 28.57
C LEU A 72 -13.77 2.22 27.27
N HIS A 73 -14.58 3.00 26.57
CA HIS A 73 -15.06 2.67 25.23
C HIS A 73 -13.91 2.60 24.25
N LYS A 74 -13.06 3.64 24.22
CA LYS A 74 -11.88 3.67 23.34
C LYS A 74 -10.91 2.53 23.60
N LEU A 75 -10.72 2.18 24.88
CA LEU A 75 -9.87 1.03 25.25
C LEU A 75 -10.45 -0.28 24.71
N SER A 76 -11.76 -0.52 24.89
CA SER A 76 -12.44 -1.72 24.40
C SER A 76 -12.42 -1.83 22.88
N GLU A 77 -12.64 -0.73 22.16
CA GLU A 77 -12.51 -0.69 20.71
C GLU A 77 -11.08 -1.06 20.26
N THR A 78 -10.08 -0.50 20.94
CA THR A 78 -8.68 -0.77 20.62
C THR A 78 -8.31 -2.23 20.89
N GLU A 79 -8.76 -2.79 22.02
CA GLU A 79 -8.57 -4.22 22.35
C GLU A 79 -9.25 -5.13 21.31
N LEU A 80 -10.44 -4.77 20.84
CA LEU A 80 -11.13 -5.50 19.77
C LEU A 80 -10.35 -5.43 18.45
N GLN A 81 -9.91 -4.23 18.05
CA GLN A 81 -9.10 -4.03 16.83
C GLN A 81 -7.80 -4.84 16.87
N ILE A 82 -7.10 -4.85 18.02
CA ILE A 82 -5.88 -5.66 18.19
C ILE A 82 -6.20 -7.16 18.04
N LYS A 83 -7.29 -7.64 18.66
CA LYS A 83 -7.73 -9.04 18.49
C LYS A 83 -8.02 -9.36 17.02
N GLN A 84 -8.74 -8.48 16.32
CA GLN A 84 -9.05 -8.66 14.90
C GLN A 84 -7.80 -8.66 14.02
N MET A 85 -6.79 -7.82 14.35
CA MET A 85 -5.48 -7.85 13.68
C MET A 85 -4.75 -9.19 13.90
N VAL A 86 -4.79 -9.73 15.12
CA VAL A 86 -4.18 -11.03 15.45
C VAL A 86 -4.85 -12.18 14.71
N PHE A 87 -6.18 -12.13 14.54
CA PHE A 87 -6.93 -13.13 13.78
C PHE A 87 -6.90 -12.90 12.25
N GLY A 88 -6.16 -11.88 11.76
CA GLY A 88 -6.01 -11.63 10.32
C GLY A 88 -7.24 -11.07 9.62
N GLU A 89 -8.23 -10.57 10.36
CA GLU A 89 -9.45 -9.98 9.81
C GLU A 89 -9.31 -8.51 9.46
N PHE A 90 -8.28 -7.84 9.99
CA PHE A 90 -7.97 -6.43 9.77
C PHE A 90 -6.49 -6.26 9.44
N GLY A 91 -6.19 -5.38 8.51
CA GLY A 91 -4.80 -5.10 8.17
C GLY A 91 -4.64 -4.01 7.14
N GLU A 92 -3.39 -3.79 6.77
CA GLU A 92 -2.99 -2.86 5.73
C GLU A 92 -1.95 -3.54 4.84
N ILE A 93 -2.07 -3.35 3.53
CA ILE A 93 -1.07 -3.75 2.54
C ILE A 93 -0.69 -2.52 1.73
N ARG A 94 0.56 -2.10 1.84
CA ARG A 94 1.14 -0.97 1.11
C ARG A 94 1.86 -1.48 -0.13
N ILE A 95 1.45 -1.01 -1.29
CA ILE A 95 1.88 -1.54 -2.59
C ILE A 95 2.51 -0.42 -3.40
N SER A 96 3.59 -0.71 -4.11
CA SER A 96 4.11 0.16 -5.16
C SER A 96 4.64 -0.63 -6.34
N THR A 97 4.91 0.07 -7.42
CA THR A 97 5.40 -0.51 -8.68
C THR A 97 6.59 0.28 -9.21
N GLU A 98 7.38 -0.29 -10.09
CA GLU A 98 8.46 0.42 -10.78
C GLU A 98 7.98 1.47 -11.79
N CYS A 99 6.75 1.33 -12.29
CA CYS A 99 6.27 2.10 -13.42
C CYS A 99 4.82 2.55 -13.21
N PHE A 100 4.53 3.81 -13.49
CA PHE A 100 3.17 4.36 -13.42
C PHE A 100 2.18 3.64 -14.35
N SER A 101 2.61 3.03 -15.44
CA SER A 101 1.74 2.25 -16.32
C SER A 101 1.07 1.07 -15.61
N SER A 102 1.66 0.51 -14.56
CA SER A 102 1.07 -0.58 -13.78
C SER A 102 -0.22 -0.16 -13.08
N TYR A 103 -0.42 1.13 -12.83
CA TYR A 103 -1.64 1.65 -12.21
C TYR A 103 -2.87 1.60 -13.13
N HIS A 104 -2.72 1.26 -14.41
CA HIS A 104 -3.87 1.02 -15.29
C HIS A 104 -4.64 -0.27 -14.94
N TRP A 105 -3.97 -1.30 -14.44
CA TRP A 105 -4.60 -2.58 -14.09
C TRP A 105 -4.71 -2.81 -12.58
N LEU A 106 -3.72 -2.33 -11.79
CA LEU A 106 -3.64 -2.60 -10.36
C LEU A 106 -4.92 -2.24 -9.59
N PRO A 107 -5.57 -1.07 -9.77
CA PRO A 107 -6.79 -0.74 -9.04
C PRO A 107 -7.93 -1.72 -9.24
N SER A 108 -8.06 -2.32 -10.44
CA SER A 108 -9.08 -3.33 -10.71
C SER A 108 -8.86 -4.59 -9.88
N VAL A 109 -7.62 -5.04 -9.77
CA VAL A 109 -7.24 -6.21 -8.96
C VAL A 109 -7.42 -5.90 -7.46
N LEU A 110 -7.01 -4.71 -7.01
CA LEU A 110 -7.21 -4.29 -5.62
C LEU A 110 -8.69 -4.24 -5.24
N LYS A 111 -9.56 -3.75 -6.13
CA LYS A 111 -11.01 -3.74 -5.92
C LYS A 111 -11.57 -5.15 -5.72
N GLN A 112 -11.14 -6.11 -6.52
CA GLN A 112 -11.61 -7.50 -6.41
C GLN A 112 -11.14 -8.12 -5.08
N PHE A 113 -9.88 -7.91 -4.69
CA PHE A 113 -9.39 -8.40 -3.42
C PHE A 113 -10.10 -7.75 -2.22
N HIS A 114 -10.40 -6.45 -2.29
CA HIS A 114 -11.14 -5.74 -1.24
C HIS A 114 -12.56 -6.32 -1.02
N HIS A 115 -13.21 -6.87 -2.06
CA HIS A 115 -14.49 -7.57 -1.89
C HIS A 115 -14.35 -8.87 -1.08
N LEU A 116 -13.19 -9.54 -1.15
CA LEU A 116 -12.92 -10.75 -0.37
C LEU A 116 -12.45 -10.41 1.06
N TYR A 117 -11.74 -9.31 1.22
CA TYR A 117 -11.16 -8.83 2.47
C TYR A 117 -11.52 -7.37 2.73
N PRO A 118 -12.80 -7.06 3.06
CA PRO A 118 -13.28 -5.67 3.16
C PRO A 118 -12.65 -4.87 4.30
N ASN A 119 -12.08 -5.55 5.28
CA ASN A 119 -11.42 -4.95 6.43
C ASN A 119 -9.88 -4.82 6.25
N VAL A 120 -9.35 -5.21 5.09
CA VAL A 120 -7.93 -5.02 4.73
C VAL A 120 -7.82 -3.76 3.87
N GLU A 121 -7.13 -2.76 4.39
CA GLU A 121 -6.84 -1.53 3.66
C GLU A 121 -5.72 -1.78 2.63
N LEU A 122 -5.97 -1.42 1.37
CA LEU A 122 -5.01 -1.55 0.28
C LEU A 122 -4.54 -0.16 -0.14
N LYS A 123 -3.27 0.17 0.14
CA LYS A 123 -2.69 1.50 -0.15
C LYS A 123 -1.70 1.44 -1.29
N ILE A 124 -1.92 2.25 -2.32
CA ILE A 124 -0.93 2.51 -3.36
C ILE A 124 -0.01 3.63 -2.89
N ILE A 125 1.28 3.34 -2.76
CA ILE A 125 2.30 4.30 -2.34
C ILE A 125 3.04 4.81 -3.59
N THR A 126 2.55 5.89 -4.16
CA THR A 126 3.07 6.47 -5.41
C THR A 126 4.46 7.08 -5.25
N GLU A 127 4.80 7.54 -4.06
CA GLU A 127 6.12 8.09 -3.72
C GLU A 127 7.23 7.03 -3.73
N ALA A 128 6.84 5.74 -3.69
CA ALA A 128 7.76 4.62 -3.82
C ALA A 128 7.95 4.17 -5.28
N THR A 129 7.19 4.72 -6.23
CA THR A 129 7.33 4.40 -7.66
C THR A 129 8.74 4.74 -8.14
N HIS A 130 9.30 3.91 -8.99
CA HIS A 130 10.69 3.89 -9.46
C HIS A 130 11.74 3.36 -8.47
N TYR A 131 11.48 3.34 -7.16
CA TYR A 131 12.41 2.82 -6.15
C TYR A 131 11.74 1.83 -5.19
N PRO A 132 10.84 0.93 -5.65
CA PRO A 132 10.06 0.08 -4.77
C PRO A 132 10.91 -0.87 -3.92
N LEU A 133 12.03 -1.39 -4.44
CA LEU A 133 12.92 -2.28 -3.69
C LEU A 133 13.56 -1.58 -2.49
N GLN A 134 14.03 -0.34 -2.65
CA GLN A 134 14.56 0.44 -1.54
C GLN A 134 13.47 0.73 -0.51
N LYS A 135 12.29 1.16 -0.94
CA LYS A 135 11.15 1.44 -0.05
C LYS A 135 10.61 0.20 0.66
N LEU A 136 10.75 -0.98 0.03
CA LEU A 136 10.47 -2.26 0.65
C LEU A 136 11.43 -2.55 1.82
N LEU A 137 12.74 -2.34 1.60
CA LEU A 137 13.76 -2.50 2.63
C LEU A 137 13.61 -1.47 3.77
N ASP A 138 13.21 -0.25 3.46
CA ASP A 138 12.92 0.81 4.43
C ASP A 138 11.59 0.59 5.19
N ASN A 139 10.87 -0.52 4.94
CA ASN A 139 9.56 -0.84 5.53
C ASN A 139 8.46 0.21 5.23
N LEU A 140 8.57 0.94 4.13
CA LEU A 140 7.58 1.94 3.70
C LEU A 140 6.50 1.32 2.81
N ILE A 141 6.80 0.19 2.16
CA ILE A 141 5.83 -0.65 1.45
C ILE A 141 5.97 -2.10 1.89
N ASP A 142 4.96 -2.91 1.62
CA ASP A 142 4.92 -4.34 1.92
C ASP A 142 5.08 -5.19 0.66
N VAL A 143 4.65 -4.67 -0.49
CA VAL A 143 4.69 -5.32 -1.80
C VAL A 143 5.25 -4.38 -2.85
N GLY A 144 6.31 -4.79 -3.52
CA GLY A 144 6.84 -4.14 -4.72
C GLY A 144 6.53 -4.96 -5.97
N ILE A 145 6.05 -4.33 -7.04
CA ILE A 145 5.89 -4.98 -8.35
C ILE A 145 7.01 -4.46 -9.25
N VAL A 146 7.94 -5.35 -9.59
CA VAL A 146 9.22 -4.99 -10.20
C VAL A 146 9.56 -5.87 -11.40
N SER A 147 10.34 -5.37 -12.32
CA SER A 147 10.95 -6.13 -13.42
C SER A 147 12.42 -6.47 -13.17
N ASP A 148 13.10 -5.65 -12.40
CA ASP A 148 14.48 -5.82 -12.03
C ASP A 148 14.62 -6.49 -10.66
N GLN A 149 15.64 -7.33 -10.51
CA GLN A 149 15.95 -8.00 -9.26
C GLN A 149 17.35 -7.56 -8.80
N ILE A 150 17.45 -7.18 -7.52
CA ILE A 150 18.74 -6.98 -6.86
C ILE A 150 19.10 -8.22 -6.04
N LYS A 151 20.39 -8.50 -5.89
CA LYS A 151 20.86 -9.56 -4.99
C LYS A 151 20.85 -9.04 -3.57
N ASP A 152 19.79 -9.32 -2.85
CA ASP A 152 19.63 -9.00 -1.43
C ASP A 152 18.81 -10.11 -0.77
N ASP A 153 19.38 -10.81 0.19
CA ASP A 153 18.77 -11.97 0.84
C ASP A 153 17.53 -11.58 1.68
N ARG A 154 17.36 -10.29 1.95
CA ARG A 154 16.19 -9.75 2.65
C ARG A 154 14.96 -9.65 1.75
N ILE A 155 15.10 -9.86 0.43
CA ILE A 155 14.00 -9.77 -0.53
C ILE A 155 13.73 -11.13 -1.15
N LYS A 156 12.48 -11.54 -1.09
CA LYS A 156 11.95 -12.70 -1.82
C LYS A 156 11.21 -12.23 -3.06
N TYR A 157 11.51 -12.86 -4.19
CA TYR A 157 10.85 -12.59 -5.47
C TYR A 157 9.95 -13.76 -5.86
N LEU A 158 8.73 -13.45 -6.28
CA LEU A 158 7.75 -14.41 -6.81
C LEU A 158 7.41 -13.97 -8.23
N GLU A 159 7.49 -14.87 -9.20
CA GLU A 159 7.15 -14.56 -10.59
C GLU A 159 5.67 -14.18 -10.69
N LEU A 160 5.38 -13.08 -11.40
CA LEU A 160 4.04 -12.52 -11.53
C LEU A 160 3.51 -12.74 -12.94
N PHE A 161 4.13 -12.13 -13.94
CA PHE A 161 3.80 -12.30 -15.36
C PHE A 161 4.99 -11.96 -16.26
N GLN A 162 4.85 -12.27 -17.54
CA GLN A 162 5.80 -11.88 -18.57
C GLN A 162 5.13 -10.90 -19.53
N ASP A 163 5.86 -9.84 -19.93
CA ASP A 163 5.42 -8.89 -20.94
C ASP A 163 6.36 -8.81 -22.14
N GLU A 164 5.95 -8.04 -23.16
CA GLU A 164 6.75 -7.65 -24.29
C GLU A 164 6.87 -6.14 -24.32
N VAL A 165 8.08 -5.62 -24.39
CA VAL A 165 8.36 -4.18 -24.53
C VAL A 165 8.40 -3.86 -26.03
N MET A 166 7.64 -2.81 -26.41
CA MET A 166 7.54 -2.31 -27.77
C MET A 166 8.13 -0.91 -27.86
N MET A 167 8.63 -0.54 -29.04
CA MET A 167 8.89 0.86 -29.36
C MET A 167 7.60 1.51 -29.84
N VAL A 168 7.39 2.74 -29.38
CA VAL A 168 6.24 3.59 -29.76
C VAL A 168 6.78 4.75 -30.56
N VAL A 169 6.25 4.93 -31.76
CA VAL A 169 6.64 5.97 -32.70
C VAL A 169 5.40 6.65 -33.26
N SER A 170 5.54 7.86 -33.83
CA SER A 170 4.45 8.51 -34.55
C SER A 170 4.06 7.68 -35.81
N GLU A 171 2.83 7.84 -36.28
CA GLU A 171 2.38 7.17 -37.52
C GLU A 171 3.21 7.55 -38.74
N ASN A 172 3.84 8.72 -38.74
CA ASN A 172 4.69 9.21 -39.82
C ASN A 172 6.14 8.84 -39.72
N HIS A 173 6.54 8.19 -38.62
CA HIS A 173 7.93 7.83 -38.36
C HIS A 173 8.43 6.75 -39.35
N PRO A 174 9.68 6.83 -39.86
CA PRO A 174 10.21 5.85 -40.83
C PRO A 174 10.15 4.39 -40.34
N TRP A 175 10.18 4.15 -39.04
CA TRP A 175 10.12 2.80 -38.47
C TRP A 175 8.77 2.11 -38.65
N THR A 176 7.71 2.82 -39.02
CA THR A 176 6.38 2.24 -39.30
C THR A 176 6.42 1.20 -40.41
N ASN A 177 7.43 1.27 -41.29
CA ASN A 177 7.66 0.31 -42.38
C ASN A 177 8.55 -0.88 -41.95
N LYS A 178 9.06 -0.90 -40.72
CA LYS A 178 9.90 -1.98 -40.21
C LYS A 178 9.08 -3.05 -39.51
N LYS A 179 9.47 -4.32 -39.69
CA LYS A 179 8.90 -5.43 -38.92
C LYS A 179 9.38 -5.43 -37.46
N TYR A 180 10.61 -4.96 -37.24
CA TYR A 180 11.24 -4.78 -35.94
C TYR A 180 12.40 -3.79 -36.06
N VAL A 181 12.81 -3.22 -34.93
CA VAL A 181 13.98 -2.35 -34.82
C VAL A 181 15.15 -3.09 -34.19
N VAL A 182 16.37 -2.68 -34.55
CA VAL A 182 17.64 -3.20 -34.02
C VAL A 182 18.39 -2.07 -33.31
N PRO A 183 19.39 -2.39 -32.44
CA PRO A 183 20.08 -1.35 -31.66
C PRO A 183 20.66 -0.20 -32.50
N GLU A 184 21.15 -0.47 -33.68
CA GLU A 184 21.76 0.51 -34.59
C GLU A 184 20.77 1.58 -35.05
N ASP A 185 19.48 1.25 -35.11
CA ASP A 185 18.43 2.19 -35.51
C ASP A 185 18.32 3.38 -34.54
N PHE A 186 18.65 3.18 -33.27
CA PHE A 186 18.52 4.18 -32.22
C PHE A 186 19.56 5.31 -32.30
N ALA A 187 20.66 5.14 -33.02
CA ALA A 187 21.79 6.08 -33.01
C ALA A 187 21.40 7.52 -33.40
N ASN A 188 20.42 7.68 -34.30
CA ASN A 188 20.00 8.99 -34.79
C ASN A 188 18.70 9.47 -34.15
N GLU A 189 18.14 8.73 -33.19
CA GLU A 189 16.82 9.01 -32.63
C GLU A 189 16.87 9.87 -31.39
N HIS A 190 15.75 10.53 -31.10
CA HIS A 190 15.48 11.17 -29.83
C HIS A 190 14.67 10.20 -28.94
N LEU A 191 15.32 9.57 -27.98
CA LEU A 191 14.71 8.63 -27.06
C LEU A 191 14.11 9.35 -25.85
N ILE A 192 12.82 9.16 -25.62
CA ILE A 192 12.10 9.60 -24.42
C ILE A 192 12.05 8.44 -23.45
N ILE A 193 12.55 8.63 -22.24
CA ILE A 193 12.58 7.65 -21.15
C ILE A 193 11.77 8.14 -19.95
N HIS A 194 11.33 7.23 -19.09
CA HIS A 194 10.47 7.57 -17.95
C HIS A 194 11.24 8.03 -16.71
N SER A 195 12.53 7.68 -16.59
CA SER A 195 13.34 8.00 -15.40
C SER A 195 14.83 8.08 -15.70
N LEU A 196 15.57 8.72 -14.80
CA LEU A 196 17.03 8.68 -14.71
C LEU A 196 17.42 8.00 -13.39
N PRO A 197 18.58 7.36 -13.29
CA PRO A 197 19.61 7.24 -14.36
C PRO A 197 19.16 6.28 -15.47
N MET A 198 19.69 6.48 -16.68
CA MET A 198 19.33 5.71 -17.87
C MET A 198 19.59 4.20 -17.72
N GLU A 199 20.53 3.83 -16.87
CA GLU A 199 20.91 2.45 -16.53
C GLU A 199 19.73 1.67 -15.90
N THR A 200 18.72 2.34 -15.38
CA THR A 200 17.52 1.71 -14.81
C THR A 200 16.43 1.41 -15.85
N VAL A 201 16.63 1.86 -17.09
CA VAL A 201 15.62 1.74 -18.14
C VAL A 201 15.83 0.45 -18.94
N THR A 202 14.82 -0.40 -19.04
CA THR A 202 14.88 -1.72 -19.70
C THR A 202 15.48 -1.67 -21.11
N ILE A 203 15.09 -0.69 -21.94
CA ILE A 203 15.64 -0.57 -23.31
C ILE A 203 17.14 -0.29 -23.30
N HIS A 204 17.63 0.48 -22.33
CA HIS A 204 19.07 0.69 -22.19
C HIS A 204 19.78 -0.59 -21.75
N GLN A 205 19.32 -1.21 -20.66
CA GLN A 205 19.97 -2.39 -20.09
C GLN A 205 20.03 -3.56 -21.07
N MET A 206 18.93 -3.84 -21.78
CA MET A 206 18.79 -5.06 -22.58
C MET A 206 19.13 -4.88 -24.07
N VAL A 207 19.18 -3.64 -24.57
CA VAL A 207 19.34 -3.37 -26.01
C VAL A 207 20.51 -2.43 -26.28
N LEU A 208 20.50 -1.23 -25.69
CA LEU A 208 21.45 -0.18 -26.09
C LEU A 208 22.83 -0.39 -25.47
N ALA A 209 22.91 -0.68 -24.17
CA ALA A 209 24.19 -0.88 -23.49
C ALA A 209 24.96 -2.10 -23.99
N PRO A 210 24.36 -3.28 -24.21
CA PRO A 210 25.05 -4.41 -24.80
C PRO A 210 25.60 -4.13 -26.20
N ALA A 211 24.87 -3.36 -27.00
CA ALA A 211 25.29 -2.97 -28.36
C ALA A 211 26.23 -1.75 -28.40
N LYS A 212 26.46 -1.09 -27.25
CA LYS A 212 27.22 0.17 -27.10
C LYS A 212 26.65 1.30 -27.97
N ILE A 213 25.34 1.37 -28.11
CA ILE A 213 24.65 2.40 -28.88
C ILE A 213 24.15 3.49 -27.91
N THR A 214 24.37 4.75 -28.30
CA THR A 214 23.85 5.93 -27.60
C THR A 214 22.93 6.69 -28.54
N PRO A 215 21.65 6.91 -28.19
CA PRO A 215 20.75 7.74 -28.98
C PRO A 215 21.27 9.18 -29.11
N LYS A 216 20.94 9.82 -30.24
CA LYS A 216 21.33 11.22 -30.54
C LYS A 216 20.88 12.18 -29.42
N LYS A 217 19.72 11.95 -28.87
CA LYS A 217 19.18 12.75 -27.77
C LYS A 217 18.38 11.86 -26.82
N ILE A 218 18.43 12.18 -25.52
CA ILE A 218 17.64 11.49 -24.48
C ILE A 218 16.92 12.57 -23.67
N THR A 219 15.62 12.36 -23.43
CA THR A 219 14.83 13.20 -22.53
C THR A 219 14.13 12.31 -21.52
N ALA A 220 14.32 12.61 -20.23
CA ALA A 220 13.58 11.97 -19.16
C ALA A 220 12.25 12.70 -18.93
N LEU A 221 11.15 11.99 -19.07
CA LEU A 221 9.80 12.51 -18.87
C LEU A 221 8.97 11.44 -18.13
N PRO A 222 8.79 11.58 -16.82
CA PRO A 222 8.15 10.54 -15.99
C PRO A 222 6.66 10.33 -16.32
N LEU A 223 5.97 11.36 -16.79
CA LEU A 223 4.55 11.30 -17.09
C LEU A 223 4.30 10.62 -18.44
N THR A 224 3.70 9.43 -18.40
CA THR A 224 3.43 8.61 -19.59
C THR A 224 2.60 9.33 -20.65
N GLU A 225 1.54 10.04 -20.24
CA GLU A 225 0.65 10.78 -21.13
C GLU A 225 1.40 11.86 -21.90
N ALA A 226 2.27 12.62 -21.21
CA ALA A 226 3.07 13.65 -21.87
C ALA A 226 4.09 13.02 -22.85
N SER A 227 4.68 11.89 -22.50
CA SER A 227 5.59 11.15 -23.40
C SER A 227 4.86 10.68 -24.65
N ILE A 228 3.66 10.16 -24.53
CA ILE A 228 2.79 9.75 -25.65
C ILE A 228 2.44 10.95 -26.56
N GLU A 229 2.08 12.10 -25.99
CA GLU A 229 1.78 13.30 -26.79
C GLU A 229 3.03 13.82 -27.54
N MET A 230 4.23 13.75 -26.94
CA MET A 230 5.47 14.07 -27.65
C MET A 230 5.72 13.11 -28.82
N VAL A 231 5.47 11.81 -28.63
CA VAL A 231 5.61 10.82 -29.72
C VAL A 231 4.60 11.09 -30.82
N LYS A 232 3.33 11.40 -30.52
CA LYS A 232 2.32 11.79 -31.50
C LYS A 232 2.73 13.02 -32.33
N ALA A 233 3.39 13.98 -31.68
CA ALA A 233 3.92 15.18 -32.33
C ALA A 233 5.22 14.95 -33.10
N ASP A 234 5.68 13.70 -33.27
CA ASP A 234 6.92 13.32 -33.92
C ASP A 234 8.18 13.94 -33.29
N MET A 235 8.14 14.20 -31.97
CA MET A 235 9.22 14.82 -31.23
C MET A 235 10.20 13.81 -30.60
N GLY A 236 10.01 12.52 -30.86
CA GLY A 236 10.86 11.42 -30.36
C GLY A 236 10.15 10.09 -30.35
N ILE A 237 10.85 9.10 -29.84
CA ILE A 237 10.38 7.72 -29.68
C ILE A 237 10.44 7.30 -28.22
N MET A 238 9.61 6.33 -27.81
CA MET A 238 9.67 5.79 -26.46
C MET A 238 9.48 4.28 -26.45
N SER A 239 9.89 3.61 -25.38
CA SER A 239 9.56 2.20 -25.14
C SER A 239 8.43 2.06 -24.12
N MET A 240 7.52 1.10 -24.34
CA MET A 240 6.40 0.84 -23.45
C MET A 240 6.01 -0.63 -23.49
N ALA A 241 5.46 -1.14 -22.38
CA ALA A 241 4.89 -2.48 -22.32
C ALA A 241 3.71 -2.62 -23.28
N LYS A 242 3.63 -3.71 -24.01
CA LYS A 242 2.55 -3.96 -25.00
C LYS A 242 1.17 -3.88 -24.39
N TRP A 243 0.98 -4.44 -23.19
CA TRP A 243 -0.31 -4.40 -22.48
C TRP A 243 -0.75 -2.96 -22.14
N ALA A 244 0.21 -2.09 -21.83
CA ALA A 244 -0.08 -0.69 -21.46
C ALA A 244 -0.37 0.20 -22.67
N LEU A 245 -0.10 -0.26 -23.89
CA LEU A 245 -0.32 0.48 -25.12
C LEU A 245 -1.79 0.48 -25.59
N GLN A 246 -2.57 -0.49 -25.18
CA GLN A 246 -3.93 -0.69 -25.71
C GLN A 246 -4.82 0.57 -25.69
N PRO A 247 -4.85 1.39 -24.64
CA PRO A 247 -5.64 2.62 -24.61
C PRO A 247 -5.21 3.65 -25.66
N TYR A 248 -3.92 3.68 -25.99
CA TYR A 248 -3.31 4.71 -26.85
C TYR A 248 -3.34 4.33 -28.35
N LEU A 249 -3.40 3.04 -28.67
CA LEU A 249 -3.41 2.56 -30.07
C LEU A 249 -4.76 2.77 -30.77
N LYS A 250 -5.84 3.00 -30.02
CA LYS A 250 -7.19 3.15 -30.58
C LYS A 250 -7.35 4.38 -31.51
N ASN A 251 -6.51 5.40 -31.35
CA ASN A 251 -6.58 6.66 -32.09
C ASN A 251 -5.50 6.82 -33.16
N SER A 252 -4.87 5.75 -33.63
CA SER A 252 -3.98 5.60 -34.79
C SER A 252 -2.84 6.60 -35.02
N SER A 253 -2.64 7.63 -34.20
CA SER A 253 -1.55 8.62 -34.39
C SER A 253 -0.17 8.07 -33.98
N ILE A 254 -0.13 6.86 -33.41
CA ILE A 254 1.10 6.17 -33.03
C ILE A 254 1.08 4.72 -33.49
N LYS A 255 2.28 4.15 -33.64
CA LYS A 255 2.49 2.74 -33.98
C LYS A 255 3.40 2.09 -32.96
N ALA A 256 3.13 0.81 -32.70
CA ALA A 256 3.97 -0.04 -31.85
C ALA A 256 4.85 -0.94 -32.75
N ILE A 257 6.15 -0.84 -32.58
CA ILE A 257 7.14 -1.59 -33.38
C ILE A 257 7.88 -2.56 -32.47
N LYS A 258 8.06 -3.79 -32.94
CA LYS A 258 8.76 -4.84 -32.20
C LYS A 258 10.26 -4.50 -32.05
N ILE A 259 10.87 -4.85 -30.92
CA ILE A 259 12.29 -4.70 -30.66
C ILE A 259 12.96 -6.05 -30.90
N GLY A 260 13.85 -6.11 -31.89
CA GLY A 260 14.48 -7.34 -32.31
C GLY A 260 13.52 -8.36 -32.96
N LYS A 261 14.05 -9.32 -33.68
CA LYS A 261 13.28 -10.34 -34.41
C LYS A 261 12.34 -11.15 -33.49
N ASN A 262 12.80 -11.46 -32.27
CA ASN A 262 12.06 -12.31 -31.32
C ASN A 262 11.20 -11.50 -30.31
N GLY A 263 11.25 -10.17 -30.37
CA GLY A 263 10.62 -9.30 -29.38
C GLY A 263 11.46 -9.18 -28.10
N LEU A 264 11.33 -8.07 -27.41
CA LEU A 264 11.97 -7.83 -26.10
C LEU A 264 11.05 -8.29 -24.99
N LYS A 265 11.33 -9.49 -24.45
CA LYS A 265 10.55 -10.08 -23.36
C LYS A 265 11.11 -9.64 -22.02
N ARG A 266 10.22 -9.38 -21.06
CA ARG A 266 10.55 -8.98 -19.70
C ARG A 266 9.66 -9.72 -18.71
N LYS A 267 10.21 -10.12 -17.56
CA LYS A 267 9.47 -10.73 -16.47
C LYS A 267 9.18 -9.68 -15.41
N HIS A 268 8.02 -9.81 -14.79
CA HIS A 268 7.65 -9.04 -13.61
C HIS A 268 7.55 -9.96 -12.40
N PHE A 269 7.89 -9.41 -11.24
CA PHE A 269 7.95 -10.13 -9.98
C PHE A 269 7.21 -9.35 -8.90
N ILE A 270 6.65 -10.07 -7.96
CA ILE A 270 6.28 -9.55 -6.65
C ILE A 270 7.53 -9.64 -5.78
N ALA A 271 7.94 -8.53 -5.19
CA ALA A 271 9.02 -8.44 -4.21
C ALA A 271 8.43 -8.20 -2.82
N ILE A 272 8.81 -9.04 -1.86
CA ILE A 272 8.42 -8.95 -0.45
C ILE A 272 9.64 -9.18 0.44
N ARG A 273 9.61 -8.76 1.71
CA ARG A 273 10.71 -9.03 2.65
C ARG A 273 10.70 -10.49 3.12
N THR A 274 11.86 -11.12 3.24
CA THR A 274 12.00 -12.51 3.70
C THR A 274 11.87 -12.67 5.20
N GLU A 275 12.29 -11.69 6.01
CA GLU A 275 12.36 -11.76 7.48
C GLU A 275 11.02 -11.47 8.19
N LYS A 276 9.99 -11.11 7.43
CA LYS A 276 8.69 -10.75 7.99
C LYS A 276 7.74 -11.94 7.99
N GLU A 277 7.20 -12.27 9.15
CA GLU A 277 6.01 -13.11 9.23
C GLU A 277 4.80 -12.30 8.76
N TYR A 278 4.10 -12.85 7.77
CA TYR A 278 2.94 -12.21 7.18
C TYR A 278 1.65 -12.87 7.66
N PRO A 279 0.60 -12.09 7.97
CA PRO A 279 -0.73 -12.63 8.27
C PRO A 279 -1.36 -13.32 7.05
N ASP A 280 -2.36 -14.16 7.28
CA ASP A 280 -2.99 -14.97 6.24
C ASP A 280 -3.55 -14.13 5.09
N TYR A 281 -4.19 -12.99 5.38
CA TYR A 281 -4.71 -12.10 4.33
C TYR A 281 -3.62 -11.61 3.37
N PHE A 282 -2.40 -11.40 3.89
CA PHE A 282 -1.27 -10.99 3.05
C PHE A 282 -0.82 -12.11 2.11
N ASN A 283 -0.70 -13.34 2.64
CA ASN A 283 -0.35 -14.52 1.84
C ASN A 283 -1.43 -14.80 0.78
N HIS A 284 -2.70 -14.63 1.12
CA HIS A 284 -3.81 -14.73 0.18
C HIS A 284 -3.75 -13.62 -0.88
N PHE A 285 -3.37 -12.39 -0.51
CA PHE A 285 -3.19 -11.31 -1.47
C PHE A 285 -2.09 -11.61 -2.50
N ILE A 286 -0.96 -12.14 -2.06
CA ILE A 286 0.14 -12.54 -2.96
C ILE A 286 -0.33 -13.62 -3.94
N GLY A 287 -1.01 -14.67 -3.46
CA GLY A 287 -1.59 -15.71 -4.32
C GLY A 287 -2.63 -15.14 -5.30
N PHE A 288 -3.47 -14.23 -4.82
CA PHE A 288 -4.48 -13.55 -5.63
C PHE A 288 -3.86 -12.73 -6.77
N LEU A 289 -2.81 -11.94 -6.49
CA LEU A 289 -2.07 -11.21 -7.52
C LEU A 289 -1.55 -12.14 -8.62
N GLN A 290 -1.02 -13.31 -8.26
CA GLN A 290 -0.47 -14.27 -9.23
C GLN A 290 -1.54 -14.92 -10.11
N THR A 291 -2.78 -15.07 -9.62
CA THR A 291 -3.87 -15.73 -10.33
C THR A 291 -4.70 -14.78 -11.18
N GLU A 292 -4.93 -13.56 -10.71
CA GLU A 292 -5.87 -12.61 -11.36
C GLU A 292 -5.21 -11.71 -12.40
N ILE A 293 -3.87 -11.62 -12.44
CA ILE A 293 -3.19 -10.81 -13.45
C ILE A 293 -3.07 -11.58 -14.76
N ASN A 294 -4.08 -11.40 -15.61
CA ASN A 294 -4.10 -11.92 -16.98
C ASN A 294 -3.90 -10.74 -17.95
N LEU A 295 -2.64 -10.32 -18.13
CA LEU A 295 -2.27 -9.24 -19.07
C LEU A 295 -2.01 -9.85 -20.47
N GLN A 296 -3.06 -10.33 -21.12
CA GLN A 296 -3.00 -10.78 -22.52
C GLN A 296 -2.94 -9.64 -23.52
#